data_959c654c02cbe7f57cf0572d19ec42d0
#
_entry.id   959c654c02cbe7f57cf0572d19ec42d0
#
_cell.length_a   1.000
_cell.length_b   1.000
_cell.length_c   1.000
_cell.angle_alpha   90.00
_cell.angle_beta   90.00
_cell.angle_gamma   90.00
#
_symmetry.space_group_name_H-M   'P 1'
#
loop_
_entity.id
_entity.type
_entity.pdbx_description
1 polymer ?
#
loop_
_entity_poly.entity_id
_entity_poly.type
_entity_poly.pdbx_seq_one_letter_code
_entity_poly.pdbx_strand_id
1 'polypeptide(L)'
;MMWSKIAQTDIGHDAALLYMKGPHRYFHNWSHIYDCYDYLEANNVEYDEDLDYAVLYHDIVYDDQPDKEKRSSDLLLQHFPGKDRAAEIIMATAGHDIRNRSWQEIEMIKADLHQLADPCLVLSNFQSIMLESMEIYKCSAYEFAKSNCIFMNKLRNTIYCNLEVEKSTFWNDVSLGTLMTVEIADSMCWMYSSIGEKNDS
;
A
#
# COMPACT_ATOMS: atom_id res chain seq x y z
N MET A 1 -0.38 19.58 13.49
CA MET A 1 -0.18 18.73 12.31
C MET A 1 -0.20 19.58 11.07
N MET A 2 0.86 19.56 10.27
CA MET A 2 0.95 20.38 9.04
C MET A 2 0.29 19.67 7.86
N TRP A 3 0.32 18.35 7.86
CA TRP A 3 -0.33 17.45 6.91
C TRP A 3 -1.79 17.15 7.29
N SER A 4 -2.50 16.42 6.49
CA SER A 4 -3.92 16.05 6.67
C SER A 4 -4.90 17.22 6.68
N LYS A 5 -4.58 18.34 6.03
CA LYS A 5 -5.48 19.51 6.01
C LYS A 5 -6.81 19.18 5.33
N ILE A 6 -6.77 18.46 4.21
CA ILE A 6 -7.95 18.06 3.45
C ILE A 6 -8.72 16.98 4.22
N ALA A 7 -8.03 16.03 4.85
CA ALA A 7 -8.66 14.98 5.66
C ALA A 7 -9.47 15.52 6.86
N GLN A 8 -9.20 16.74 7.33
CA GLN A 8 -9.92 17.40 8.40
C GLN A 8 -11.13 18.23 7.93
N THR A 9 -11.43 18.24 6.64
CA THR A 9 -12.56 18.92 6.03
C THR A 9 -13.72 17.96 5.74
N ASP A 10 -14.83 18.48 5.21
CA ASP A 10 -15.95 17.66 4.72
C ASP A 10 -15.49 16.65 3.65
N ILE A 11 -14.49 17.01 2.84
CA ILE A 11 -13.87 16.12 1.84
C ILE A 11 -13.27 14.89 2.50
N GLY A 12 -12.51 15.07 3.58
CA GLY A 12 -11.96 13.97 4.35
C GLY A 12 -13.01 13.12 5.02
N HIS A 13 -14.09 13.74 5.52
CA HIS A 13 -15.22 13.00 6.07
C HIS A 13 -15.90 12.12 5.02
N ASP A 14 -16.16 12.64 3.83
CA ASP A 14 -16.75 11.88 2.73
C ASP A 14 -15.83 10.75 2.26
N ALA A 15 -14.52 11.00 2.17
CA ALA A 15 -13.54 9.96 1.86
C ALA A 15 -13.53 8.86 2.93
N ALA A 16 -13.55 9.21 4.22
CA ALA A 16 -13.60 8.23 5.32
C ALA A 16 -14.83 7.33 5.20
N LEU A 17 -15.98 7.88 4.83
CA LEU A 17 -17.19 7.10 4.59
C LEU A 17 -17.03 6.12 3.42
N LEU A 18 -16.24 6.46 2.38
CA LEU A 18 -15.94 5.55 1.27
C LEU A 18 -15.02 4.41 1.72
N TYR A 19 -14.02 4.68 2.56
CA TYR A 19 -13.17 3.65 3.16
C TYR A 19 -13.96 2.67 4.05
N MET A 20 -15.08 3.11 4.62
CA MET A 20 -15.97 2.28 5.44
C MET A 20 -16.98 1.46 4.62
N LYS A 21 -17.16 1.75 3.33
CA LYS A 21 -18.07 1.03 2.44
C LYS A 21 -17.39 -0.16 1.79
N GLY A 22 -18.17 -1.23 1.53
CA GLY A 22 -17.69 -2.41 0.82
C GLY A 22 -17.16 -3.50 1.75
N PRO A 23 -16.30 -4.41 1.23
CA PRO A 23 -15.68 -5.46 2.01
C PRO A 23 -14.86 -4.87 3.15
N HIS A 24 -14.75 -5.62 4.26
CA HIS A 24 -13.98 -5.16 5.40
C HIS A 24 -12.50 -5.05 5.04
N ARG A 25 -11.92 -3.87 5.26
CA ARG A 25 -10.52 -3.57 5.00
C ARG A 25 -9.73 -3.65 6.30
N TYR A 26 -8.87 -4.64 6.38
CA TYR A 26 -8.05 -4.87 7.57
C TYR A 26 -6.74 -4.08 7.54
N PHE A 27 -6.22 -3.77 6.34
CA PHE A 27 -4.99 -3.01 6.12
C PHE A 27 -5.23 -1.69 5.38
N HIS A 28 -5.80 -1.72 4.15
CA HIS A 28 -6.03 -0.53 3.32
C HIS A 28 -7.28 0.24 3.78
N ASN A 29 -7.28 0.65 5.04
CA ASN A 29 -8.36 1.34 5.74
C ASN A 29 -7.96 2.78 6.11
N TRP A 30 -8.83 3.45 6.85
CA TRP A 30 -8.60 4.83 7.27
C TRP A 30 -7.35 5.00 8.17
N SER A 31 -6.96 3.97 8.92
CA SER A 31 -5.73 4.00 9.73
C SER A 31 -4.49 4.08 8.84
N HIS A 32 -4.44 3.30 7.74
CA HIS A 32 -3.35 3.36 6.77
C HIS A 32 -3.19 4.79 6.18
N ILE A 33 -4.29 5.49 5.93
CA ILE A 33 -4.23 6.89 5.46
C ILE A 33 -3.58 7.81 6.49
N TYR A 34 -3.93 7.65 7.77
CA TYR A 34 -3.27 8.41 8.84
C TYR A 34 -1.79 8.05 8.99
N ASP A 35 -1.43 6.78 8.87
CA ASP A 35 -0.05 6.33 8.92
C ASP A 35 0.79 6.95 7.79
N CYS A 36 0.22 7.12 6.58
CA CYS A 36 0.86 7.85 5.48
C CYS A 36 1.10 9.33 5.84
N TYR A 37 0.13 10.00 6.44
CA TYR A 37 0.29 11.39 6.90
C TYR A 37 1.34 11.51 8.00
N ASP A 38 1.34 10.59 8.96
CA ASP A 38 2.33 10.56 10.04
C ASP A 38 3.74 10.36 9.50
N TYR A 39 3.90 9.51 8.47
CA TYR A 39 5.18 9.36 7.76
C TYR A 39 5.64 10.69 7.13
N LEU A 40 4.79 11.38 6.39
CA LEU A 40 5.14 12.65 5.74
C LEU A 40 5.51 13.72 6.77
N GLU A 41 4.80 13.80 7.89
CA GLU A 41 5.09 14.74 8.96
C GLU A 41 6.41 14.42 9.69
N ALA A 42 6.64 13.15 10.02
CA ALA A 42 7.86 12.69 10.70
C ALA A 42 9.12 12.91 9.85
N ASN A 43 9.00 12.87 8.54
CA ASN A 43 10.09 13.11 7.60
C ASN A 43 10.21 14.58 7.16
N ASN A 44 9.44 15.50 7.75
CA ASN A 44 9.42 16.93 7.44
C ASN A 44 9.20 17.22 5.94
N VAL A 45 8.38 16.42 5.28
CA VAL A 45 8.03 16.63 3.87
C VAL A 45 7.24 17.95 3.77
N GLU A 46 7.62 18.79 2.81
CA GLU A 46 6.95 20.06 2.58
C GLU A 46 5.49 19.82 2.15
N TYR A 47 4.56 20.59 2.73
CA TYR A 47 3.15 20.44 2.39
C TYR A 47 2.87 20.79 0.92
N ASP A 48 2.18 19.89 0.26
CA ASP A 48 1.70 20.05 -1.12
C ASP A 48 0.24 19.60 -1.18
N GLU A 49 -0.63 20.41 -1.75
CA GLU A 49 -2.07 20.13 -1.77
C GLU A 49 -2.42 18.91 -2.65
N ASP A 50 -1.73 18.75 -3.79
CA ASP A 50 -1.99 17.61 -4.68
C ASP A 50 -1.50 16.29 -4.06
N LEU A 51 -0.41 16.32 -3.31
CA LEU A 51 0.05 15.16 -2.52
C LEU A 51 -0.94 14.85 -1.38
N ASP A 52 -1.53 15.86 -0.70
CA ASP A 52 -2.57 15.65 0.33
C ASP A 52 -3.81 14.97 -0.25
N TYR A 53 -4.28 15.41 -1.45
CA TYR A 53 -5.35 14.70 -2.16
C TYR A 53 -4.95 13.27 -2.57
N ALA A 54 -3.72 13.07 -3.01
CA ALA A 54 -3.24 11.75 -3.42
C ALA A 54 -3.19 10.78 -2.24
N VAL A 55 -2.69 11.20 -1.07
CA VAL A 55 -2.72 10.38 0.16
C VAL A 55 -4.14 9.99 0.50
N LEU A 56 -5.08 10.94 0.44
CA LEU A 56 -6.47 10.68 0.80
C LEU A 56 -7.17 9.71 -0.15
N TYR A 57 -6.79 9.69 -1.45
CA TYR A 57 -7.54 8.97 -2.49
C TYR A 57 -6.83 7.75 -3.06
N HIS A 58 -5.54 7.47 -2.78
CA HIS A 58 -4.79 6.41 -3.49
C HIS A 58 -5.44 5.02 -3.39
N ASP A 59 -5.97 4.67 -2.24
CA ASP A 59 -6.61 3.39 -1.95
C ASP A 59 -8.12 3.46 -1.77
N ILE A 60 -8.75 4.56 -2.20
CA ILE A 60 -10.18 4.76 -1.97
C ILE A 60 -11.04 3.71 -2.68
N VAL A 61 -10.58 3.22 -3.83
CA VAL A 61 -11.13 2.07 -4.53
C VAL A 61 -10.29 0.84 -4.23
N TYR A 62 -10.85 -0.12 -3.48
CA TYR A 62 -10.15 -1.33 -3.10
C TYR A 62 -11.11 -2.52 -3.08
N ASP A 63 -11.13 -3.30 -4.17
CA ASP A 63 -12.02 -4.44 -4.41
C ASP A 63 -11.30 -5.53 -5.23
N ASP A 64 -12.02 -6.52 -5.74
CA ASP A 64 -11.50 -7.63 -6.54
C ASP A 64 -11.23 -7.29 -8.02
N GLN A 65 -11.55 -6.06 -8.45
CA GLN A 65 -11.35 -5.64 -9.83
C GLN A 65 -9.93 -5.11 -10.08
N PRO A 66 -9.40 -5.22 -11.30
CA PRO A 66 -8.07 -4.71 -11.64
C PRO A 66 -8.00 -3.18 -11.62
N ASP A 67 -6.78 -2.66 -11.74
CA ASP A 67 -6.48 -1.24 -11.93
C ASP A 67 -7.02 -0.33 -10.82
N LYS A 68 -6.88 -0.74 -9.55
CA LYS A 68 -7.39 -0.03 -8.37
C LYS A 68 -6.89 1.41 -8.31
N GLU A 69 -5.61 1.63 -8.52
CA GLU A 69 -4.96 2.94 -8.52
C GLU A 69 -5.54 3.84 -9.62
N LYS A 70 -5.76 3.27 -10.81
CA LYS A 70 -6.41 4.00 -11.92
C LYS A 70 -7.85 4.40 -11.56
N ARG A 71 -8.61 3.49 -10.97
CA ARG A 71 -10.00 3.76 -10.58
C ARG A 71 -10.09 4.72 -9.40
N SER A 72 -9.13 4.68 -8.47
CA SER A 72 -8.96 5.66 -7.39
C SER A 72 -8.65 7.05 -7.96
N SER A 73 -7.73 7.13 -8.91
CA SER A 73 -7.37 8.33 -9.66
C SER A 73 -8.58 8.90 -10.43
N ASP A 74 -9.33 8.06 -11.14
CA ASP A 74 -10.52 8.47 -11.89
C ASP A 74 -11.63 8.99 -10.95
N LEU A 75 -11.82 8.37 -9.78
CA LEU A 75 -12.76 8.82 -8.77
C LEU A 75 -12.36 10.17 -8.19
N LEU A 76 -11.06 10.39 -7.92
CA LEU A 76 -10.56 11.71 -7.54
C LEU A 76 -10.95 12.77 -8.57
N LEU A 77 -10.68 12.54 -9.86
CA LEU A 77 -10.99 13.49 -10.92
C LEU A 77 -12.49 13.70 -11.12
N GLN A 78 -13.31 12.70 -10.84
CA GLN A 78 -14.76 12.84 -10.85
C GLN A 78 -15.25 13.77 -9.73
N HIS A 79 -14.67 13.67 -8.54
CA HIS A 79 -15.02 14.49 -7.40
C HIS A 79 -14.40 15.91 -7.49
N PHE A 80 -13.18 16.01 -7.99
CA PHE A 80 -12.39 17.24 -8.05
C PHE A 80 -11.77 17.43 -9.45
N PRO A 81 -12.57 17.90 -10.43
CA PRO A 81 -12.06 18.22 -11.76
C PRO A 81 -10.93 19.25 -11.67
N GLY A 82 -9.81 18.95 -12.36
CA GLY A 82 -8.61 19.80 -12.36
C GLY A 82 -7.52 19.38 -11.36
N LYS A 83 -7.72 18.29 -10.59
CA LYS A 83 -6.69 17.68 -9.74
C LYS A 83 -5.86 16.63 -10.49
N ASP A 84 -5.50 16.93 -11.74
CA ASP A 84 -4.74 16.03 -12.62
C ASP A 84 -3.41 15.64 -12.00
N ARG A 85 -2.73 16.56 -11.31
CA ARG A 85 -1.45 16.29 -10.66
C ARG A 85 -1.61 15.27 -9.51
N ALA A 86 -2.62 15.42 -8.67
CA ALA A 86 -2.92 14.46 -7.61
C ALA A 86 -3.25 13.08 -8.19
N ALA A 87 -3.98 13.04 -9.31
CA ALA A 87 -4.28 11.80 -10.03
C ALA A 87 -3.01 11.09 -10.56
N GLU A 88 -2.04 11.85 -11.09
CA GLU A 88 -0.73 11.32 -11.52
C GLU A 88 0.07 10.75 -10.32
N ILE A 89 0.03 11.42 -9.16
CA ILE A 89 0.69 10.96 -7.94
C ILE A 89 0.09 9.63 -7.48
N ILE A 90 -1.25 9.48 -7.51
CA ILE A 90 -1.92 8.20 -7.21
C ILE A 90 -1.40 7.09 -8.16
N MET A 91 -1.34 7.37 -9.46
CA MET A 91 -0.86 6.39 -10.44
C MET A 91 0.58 5.94 -10.22
N ALA A 92 1.40 6.72 -9.52
CA ALA A 92 2.78 6.34 -9.23
C ALA A 92 2.85 5.17 -8.21
N THR A 93 1.84 4.97 -7.35
CA THR A 93 1.81 3.86 -6.38
C THR A 93 1.59 2.50 -7.05
N ALA A 94 1.01 2.44 -8.25
CA ALA A 94 0.74 1.18 -8.94
C ALA A 94 1.98 0.30 -9.20
N GLY A 95 3.17 0.89 -9.27
CA GLY A 95 4.42 0.16 -9.54
C GLY A 95 5.51 0.35 -8.49
N HIS A 96 5.37 1.31 -7.59
CA HIS A 96 6.32 1.71 -6.54
C HIS A 96 7.74 2.01 -7.07
N ASP A 97 7.86 2.41 -8.34
CA ASP A 97 9.14 2.69 -9.02
C ASP A 97 9.39 4.19 -9.02
N ILE A 98 10.48 4.64 -8.37
CA ILE A 98 10.82 6.07 -8.24
C ILE A 98 11.62 6.62 -9.42
N ARG A 99 11.98 5.81 -10.40
CA ARG A 99 12.77 6.27 -11.56
C ARG A 99 11.97 7.26 -12.39
N ASN A 100 12.57 8.42 -12.66
CA ASN A 100 11.95 9.51 -13.43
C ASN A 100 10.65 10.06 -12.81
N ARG A 101 10.50 9.95 -11.48
CA ARG A 101 9.38 10.50 -10.73
C ARG A 101 9.71 11.88 -10.15
N SER A 102 8.68 12.69 -9.97
CA SER A 102 8.77 13.92 -9.19
C SER A 102 8.93 13.62 -7.70
N TRP A 103 9.28 14.63 -6.93
CA TRP A 103 9.43 14.48 -5.48
C TRP A 103 8.10 14.09 -4.81
N GLN A 104 6.94 14.62 -5.25
CA GLN A 104 5.64 14.27 -4.70
C GLN A 104 5.31 12.79 -4.93
N GLU A 105 5.57 12.27 -6.14
CA GLU A 105 5.37 10.86 -6.45
C GLU A 105 6.28 9.96 -5.61
N ILE A 106 7.54 10.37 -5.41
CA ILE A 106 8.50 9.63 -4.57
C ILE A 106 8.03 9.61 -3.12
N GLU A 107 7.63 10.74 -2.56
CA GLU A 107 7.18 10.80 -1.16
C GLU A 107 5.84 10.07 -0.96
N MET A 108 4.94 10.06 -1.96
CA MET A 108 3.74 9.23 -1.93
C MET A 108 4.07 7.74 -1.90
N ILE A 109 4.97 7.27 -2.76
CA ILE A 109 5.41 5.87 -2.78
C ILE A 109 6.06 5.47 -1.45
N LYS A 110 6.88 6.36 -0.88
CA LYS A 110 7.50 6.10 0.43
C LYS A 110 6.46 6.05 1.55
N ALA A 111 5.51 6.98 1.54
CA ALA A 111 4.43 7.01 2.53
C ALA A 111 3.57 5.75 2.47
N ASP A 112 3.28 5.23 1.28
CA ASP A 112 2.52 4.00 1.08
C ASP A 112 3.29 2.74 1.55
N LEU A 113 4.60 2.70 1.32
CA LEU A 113 5.46 1.56 1.67
C LEU A 113 6.10 1.64 3.07
N HIS A 114 5.94 2.75 3.82
CA HIS A 114 6.73 2.98 5.04
C HIS A 114 6.56 1.89 6.11
N GLN A 115 5.39 1.26 6.18
CA GLN A 115 5.13 0.19 7.14
C GLN A 115 5.94 -1.09 6.85
N LEU A 116 6.42 -1.28 5.61
CA LEU A 116 7.37 -2.35 5.29
C LEU A 116 8.78 -2.04 5.79
N ALA A 117 9.10 -0.78 6.06
CA ALA A 117 10.38 -0.38 6.63
C ALA A 117 10.49 -0.64 8.15
N ASP A 118 9.38 -0.99 8.82
CA ASP A 118 9.39 -1.34 10.25
C ASP A 118 9.27 -2.86 10.45
N PRO A 119 10.37 -3.55 10.81
CA PRO A 119 10.35 -5.00 11.02
C PRO A 119 9.36 -5.45 12.10
N CYS A 120 9.03 -4.59 13.06
CA CYS A 120 8.08 -4.90 14.13
C CYS A 120 6.63 -5.01 13.60
N LEU A 121 6.32 -4.34 12.49
CA LEU A 121 4.99 -4.33 11.90
C LEU A 121 4.78 -5.39 10.82
N VAL A 122 5.84 -6.00 10.27
CA VAL A 122 5.77 -6.91 9.12
C VAL A 122 4.77 -8.05 9.34
N LEU A 123 4.80 -8.71 10.50
CA LEU A 123 3.91 -9.85 10.77
C LEU A 123 2.45 -9.40 10.90
N SER A 124 2.18 -8.32 11.63
CA SER A 124 0.82 -7.79 11.80
C SER A 124 0.24 -7.30 10.48
N ASN A 125 1.05 -6.63 9.66
CA ASN A 125 0.65 -6.15 8.35
C ASN A 125 0.36 -7.32 7.40
N PHE A 126 1.23 -8.34 7.38
CA PHE A 126 1.00 -9.57 6.61
C PHE A 126 -0.34 -10.21 6.99
N GLN A 127 -0.64 -10.34 8.29
CA GLN A 127 -1.92 -10.91 8.77
C GLN A 127 -3.11 -10.06 8.33
N SER A 128 -3.02 -8.73 8.44
CA SER A 128 -4.08 -7.81 8.04
C SER A 128 -4.35 -7.88 6.54
N ILE A 129 -3.30 -7.86 5.71
CA ILE A 129 -3.41 -7.98 4.24
C ILE A 129 -3.96 -9.36 3.86
N MET A 130 -3.58 -10.43 4.57
CA MET A 130 -4.11 -11.78 4.34
C MET A 130 -5.62 -11.82 4.59
N LEU A 131 -6.09 -11.34 5.75
CA LEU A 131 -7.51 -11.32 6.09
C LEU A 131 -8.31 -10.49 5.09
N GLU A 132 -7.79 -9.34 4.68
CA GLU A 132 -8.39 -8.48 3.67
C GLU A 132 -8.47 -9.17 2.31
N SER A 133 -7.39 -9.82 1.88
CA SER A 133 -7.37 -10.56 0.62
C SER A 133 -8.35 -11.74 0.62
N MET A 134 -8.44 -12.48 1.72
CA MET A 134 -9.41 -13.58 1.87
C MET A 134 -10.85 -13.05 1.80
N GLU A 135 -11.13 -11.89 2.38
CA GLU A 135 -12.45 -11.26 2.33
C GLU A 135 -12.78 -10.72 0.92
N ILE A 136 -11.84 -10.07 0.25
CA ILE A 136 -12.06 -9.41 -1.04
C ILE A 136 -12.06 -10.43 -2.18
N TYR A 137 -11.01 -11.26 -2.27
CA TYR A 137 -10.81 -12.20 -3.39
C TYR A 137 -11.40 -13.59 -3.16
N LYS A 138 -11.98 -13.83 -1.97
CA LYS A 138 -12.52 -15.14 -1.55
C LYS A 138 -11.51 -16.27 -1.69
N CYS A 139 -10.23 -15.96 -1.51
CA CYS A 139 -9.13 -16.91 -1.58
C CYS A 139 -8.85 -17.56 -0.21
N SER A 140 -8.23 -18.73 -0.23
CA SER A 140 -7.71 -19.36 0.98
C SER A 140 -6.42 -18.69 1.47
N ALA A 141 -6.03 -18.91 2.72
CA ALA A 141 -4.75 -18.43 3.26
C ALA A 141 -3.54 -18.98 2.46
N TYR A 142 -3.63 -20.21 1.94
CA TYR A 142 -2.60 -20.79 1.08
C TYR A 142 -2.46 -20.07 -0.26
N GLU A 143 -3.58 -19.82 -0.94
CA GLU A 143 -3.61 -19.08 -2.22
C GLU A 143 -3.11 -17.66 -2.03
N PHE A 144 -3.50 -17.00 -0.94
CA PHE A 144 -2.94 -15.71 -0.57
C PHE A 144 -1.42 -15.78 -0.38
N ALA A 145 -0.90 -16.68 0.44
CA ALA A 145 0.53 -16.79 0.71
C ALA A 145 1.34 -17.00 -0.57
N LYS A 146 0.86 -17.88 -1.47
CA LYS A 146 1.49 -18.11 -2.77
C LYS A 146 1.51 -16.87 -3.65
N SER A 147 0.40 -16.16 -3.75
CA SER A 147 0.29 -14.91 -4.55
C SER A 147 1.11 -13.79 -3.95
N ASN A 148 1.10 -13.65 -2.61
CA ASN A 148 1.86 -12.64 -1.88
C ASN A 148 3.37 -12.85 -2.06
N CYS A 149 3.87 -14.09 -2.00
CA CYS A 149 5.27 -14.40 -2.26
C CYS A 149 5.71 -13.91 -3.66
N ILE A 150 4.90 -14.13 -4.70
CA ILE A 150 5.18 -13.66 -6.06
C ILE A 150 5.20 -12.12 -6.11
N PHE A 151 4.20 -11.48 -5.51
CA PHE A 151 4.09 -10.03 -5.48
C PHE A 151 5.28 -9.38 -4.74
N MET A 152 5.62 -9.88 -3.55
CA MET A 152 6.73 -9.33 -2.75
C MET A 152 8.09 -9.52 -3.40
N ASN A 153 8.32 -10.64 -4.11
CA ASN A 153 9.55 -10.81 -4.90
C ASN A 153 9.62 -9.83 -6.07
N LYS A 154 8.50 -9.53 -6.72
CA LYS A 154 8.44 -8.50 -7.78
C LYS A 154 8.72 -7.11 -7.19
N LEU A 155 8.06 -6.76 -6.09
CA LEU A 155 8.27 -5.49 -5.39
C LEU A 155 9.73 -5.32 -4.96
N ARG A 156 10.35 -6.36 -4.41
CA ARG A 156 11.77 -6.35 -4.03
C ARG A 156 12.69 -6.02 -5.20
N ASN A 157 12.42 -6.52 -6.38
CA ASN A 157 13.20 -6.16 -7.57
C ASN A 157 13.06 -4.67 -7.91
N THR A 158 11.86 -4.10 -7.79
CA THR A 158 11.64 -2.66 -7.94
C THR A 158 12.42 -1.86 -6.90
N ILE A 159 12.40 -2.30 -5.63
CA ILE A 159 13.14 -1.66 -4.53
C ILE A 159 14.65 -1.67 -4.78
N TYR A 160 15.21 -2.73 -5.34
CA TYR A 160 16.62 -2.74 -5.74
C TYR A 160 16.93 -1.67 -6.81
N CYS A 161 16.03 -1.47 -7.78
CA CYS A 161 16.16 -0.38 -8.74
C CYS A 161 16.05 1.00 -8.06
N ASN A 162 15.16 1.15 -7.08
CA ASN A 162 15.02 2.38 -6.31
C ASN A 162 16.28 2.69 -5.50
N LEU A 163 16.95 1.68 -4.92
CA LEU A 163 18.24 1.81 -4.22
C LEU A 163 19.36 2.31 -5.12
N GLU A 164 19.30 2.06 -6.43
CA GLU A 164 20.27 2.61 -7.40
C GLU A 164 20.06 4.12 -7.62
N VAL A 165 18.81 4.58 -7.50
CA VAL A 165 18.44 5.99 -7.67
C VAL A 165 18.66 6.78 -6.39
N GLU A 166 18.21 6.25 -5.26
CA GLU A 166 18.27 6.89 -3.96
C GLU A 166 18.89 5.93 -2.93
N LYS A 167 20.14 6.16 -2.58
CA LYS A 167 20.87 5.38 -1.55
C LYS A 167 20.46 5.84 -0.16
N SER A 168 19.28 5.44 0.31
CA SER A 168 18.78 5.77 1.64
C SER A 168 18.61 4.53 2.52
N THR A 169 18.58 4.73 3.83
CA THR A 169 18.24 3.67 4.78
C THR A 169 16.81 3.18 4.57
N PHE A 170 15.90 4.07 4.20
CA PHE A 170 14.51 3.74 3.92
C PHE A 170 14.36 2.55 2.96
N TRP A 171 15.00 2.60 1.77
CA TRP A 171 14.88 1.52 0.80
C TRP A 171 15.56 0.22 1.24
N ASN A 172 16.62 0.30 2.07
CA ASN A 172 17.21 -0.88 2.70
C ASN A 172 16.24 -1.53 3.69
N ASP A 173 15.57 -0.74 4.51
CA ASP A 173 14.61 -1.22 5.50
C ASP A 173 13.36 -1.80 4.81
N VAL A 174 12.82 -1.16 3.77
CA VAL A 174 11.73 -1.71 2.94
C VAL A 174 12.16 -3.02 2.27
N SER A 175 13.41 -3.12 1.76
CA SER A 175 13.93 -4.37 1.21
C SER A 175 13.97 -5.49 2.23
N LEU A 176 14.37 -5.21 3.47
CA LEU A 176 14.35 -6.18 4.57
C LEU A 176 12.92 -6.62 4.88
N GLY A 177 11.98 -5.67 5.00
CA GLY A 177 10.56 -5.98 5.24
C GLY A 177 9.93 -6.86 4.15
N THR A 178 10.25 -6.59 2.89
CA THR A 178 9.78 -7.46 1.79
C THR A 178 10.38 -8.87 1.88
N LEU A 179 11.64 -9.01 2.27
CA LEU A 179 12.27 -10.31 2.48
C LEU A 179 11.59 -11.08 3.62
N MET A 180 11.36 -10.43 4.77
CA MET A 180 10.66 -11.03 5.91
C MET A 180 9.24 -11.48 5.52
N THR A 181 8.53 -10.70 4.72
CA THR A 181 7.20 -11.05 4.22
C THR A 181 7.24 -12.29 3.32
N VAL A 182 8.25 -12.40 2.45
CA VAL A 182 8.46 -13.61 1.61
C VAL A 182 8.70 -14.83 2.48
N GLU A 183 9.57 -14.75 3.49
CA GLU A 183 9.86 -15.86 4.40
C GLU A 183 8.63 -16.34 5.18
N ILE A 184 7.76 -15.42 5.62
CA ILE A 184 6.49 -15.75 6.26
C ILE A 184 5.57 -16.50 5.27
N ALA A 185 5.42 -15.98 4.06
CA ALA A 185 4.58 -16.58 3.03
C ALA A 185 5.06 -17.96 2.62
N ASP A 186 6.37 -18.15 2.41
CA ASP A 186 6.98 -19.43 2.09
C ASP A 186 6.79 -20.45 3.23
N SER A 187 6.94 -20.03 4.49
CA SER A 187 6.71 -20.88 5.66
C SER A 187 5.26 -21.35 5.73
N MET A 188 4.30 -20.48 5.41
CA MET A 188 2.89 -20.84 5.32
C MET A 188 2.63 -21.85 4.20
N CYS A 189 3.17 -21.61 3.01
CA CYS A 189 3.04 -22.54 1.89
C CYS A 189 3.56 -23.93 2.23
N TRP A 190 4.72 -24.02 2.89
CA TRP A 190 5.30 -25.28 3.34
C TRP A 190 4.40 -26.00 4.36
N MET A 191 3.87 -25.28 5.36
CA MET A 191 2.96 -25.86 6.37
C MET A 191 1.71 -26.47 5.73
N TYR A 192 1.05 -25.74 4.83
CA TYR A 192 -0.14 -26.23 4.15
C TYR A 192 0.11 -27.42 3.24
N SER A 193 1.24 -27.46 2.52
CA SER A 193 1.63 -28.61 1.71
C SER A 193 1.87 -29.85 2.57
N SER A 194 2.52 -29.68 3.72
CA SER A 194 2.82 -30.78 4.65
C SER A 194 1.57 -31.37 5.34
N ILE A 195 0.51 -30.56 5.49
CA ILE A 195 -0.77 -31.03 6.06
C ILE A 195 -1.60 -31.76 5.00
N GLY A 196 -1.58 -31.28 3.74
CA GLY A 196 -2.29 -31.90 2.62
C GLY A 196 -1.84 -33.33 2.34
N GLU A 197 -0.52 -33.56 2.33
CA GLU A 197 0.05 -34.91 2.10
C GLU A 197 -0.32 -35.95 3.18
N LYS A 198 -0.69 -35.51 4.40
CA LYS A 198 -1.11 -36.43 5.49
C LYS A 198 -2.58 -36.84 5.42
N ASN A 199 -3.40 -36.14 4.63
CA ASN A 199 -4.82 -36.46 4.50
C ASN A 199 -5.14 -37.37 3.32
N ASP A 200 -4.17 -37.60 2.42
CA ASP A 200 -4.30 -38.49 1.24
C ASP A 200 -3.67 -39.86 1.45
N SER A 201 -3.20 -40.18 2.67
CA SER A 201 -2.62 -41.48 3.07
C SER A 201 -3.49 -42.16 4.10
#